data_f1af8dbc025449a15c8158cb61a4d430
#
_entry.id   f1af8dbc025449a15c8158cb61a4d430
#
_cell.length_a   1.000
_cell.length_b   1.000
_cell.length_c   1.000
_cell.angle_alpha   90.00
_cell.angle_beta   90.00
_cell.angle_gamma   90.00
#
_symmetry.space_group_name_H-M   'P 1'
#
loop_
_entity.id
_entity.type
_entity.pdbx_description
1 polymer ?
#
loop_
_entity_poly.entity_id
_entity_poly.type
_entity_poly.pdbx_seq_one_letter_code
_entity_poly.pdbx_strand_id
1 'polypeptide(L)'
;MQVQGSFSELVSSFEKDSFQLDELGDSITKIREEQALLESSRDVMAEVKKIITKSSLEYCERLATVAVKTIFDMPAEVKFSNEDGKFYLVFENGMMSDIAGDEGGGVKTVISFVFSLYLVMKSGSRRILFFDEAWTQVSSEYFPAFISFIREICKELQFDIFLVTHDERITLDDVDTAYFMENGSCKKIK
;
A
#
# COMPACT_ATOMS: atom_id res chain seq x y z
N MET A 1 18.00 -77.90 16.94
CA MET A 1 18.86 -76.68 16.98
C MET A 1 18.46 -75.57 16.00
N GLN A 2 17.89 -75.86 14.83
CA GLN A 2 17.47 -74.82 13.85
C GLN A 2 16.23 -73.98 14.25
N VAL A 3 15.31 -74.52 15.01
CA VAL A 3 14.06 -73.81 15.40
C VAL A 3 14.28 -72.75 16.46
N GLN A 4 15.26 -72.88 17.38
CA GLN A 4 15.59 -71.90 18.39
C GLN A 4 16.28 -70.67 17.83
N GLY A 5 17.09 -70.77 16.76
CA GLY A 5 17.69 -69.61 16.09
C GLY A 5 16.67 -68.71 15.39
N SER A 6 15.68 -69.34 14.70
CA SER A 6 14.65 -68.63 13.98
C SER A 6 13.68 -67.84 14.91
N PHE A 7 13.39 -68.38 16.11
CA PHE A 7 12.56 -67.69 17.09
C PHE A 7 13.24 -66.48 17.74
N SER A 8 14.53 -66.62 18.05
CA SER A 8 15.35 -65.51 18.59
C SER A 8 15.48 -64.35 17.60
N GLU A 9 15.63 -64.61 16.30
CA GLU A 9 15.67 -63.61 15.24
C GLU A 9 14.32 -62.87 15.08
N LEU A 10 13.23 -63.62 15.16
CA LEU A 10 11.87 -63.05 15.15
C LEU A 10 11.59 -62.12 16.34
N VAL A 11 11.98 -62.52 17.54
CA VAL A 11 11.82 -61.70 18.75
C VAL A 11 12.67 -60.41 18.64
N SER A 12 13.92 -60.50 18.20
CA SER A 12 14.76 -59.31 18.06
C SER A 12 14.27 -58.34 16.95
N SER A 13 13.67 -58.89 15.88
CA SER A 13 13.04 -58.07 14.85
C SER A 13 11.82 -57.34 15.38
N PHE A 14 10.97 -58.02 16.15
CA PHE A 14 9.76 -57.44 16.78
C PHE A 14 10.13 -56.35 17.77
N GLU A 15 11.16 -56.54 18.60
CA GLU A 15 11.62 -55.52 19.54
C GLU A 15 12.17 -54.29 18.80
N LYS A 16 12.89 -54.49 17.72
CA LYS A 16 13.41 -53.39 16.86
C LYS A 16 12.27 -52.61 16.19
N ASP A 17 11.28 -53.33 15.65
CA ASP A 17 10.12 -52.70 15.00
C ASP A 17 9.27 -51.91 16.00
N SER A 18 9.12 -52.46 17.23
CA SER A 18 8.42 -51.78 18.32
C SER A 18 9.10 -50.49 18.74
N PHE A 19 10.43 -50.52 18.88
CA PHE A 19 11.22 -49.34 19.19
C PHE A 19 11.12 -48.25 18.09
N GLN A 20 11.17 -48.67 16.80
CA GLN A 20 10.98 -47.74 15.68
C GLN A 20 9.60 -47.11 15.64
N LEU A 21 8.55 -47.86 16.02
CA LEU A 21 7.18 -47.35 16.13
C LEU A 21 7.05 -46.29 17.22
N ASP A 22 7.71 -46.47 18.36
CA ASP A 22 7.72 -45.51 19.45
C ASP A 22 8.46 -44.21 19.05
N GLU A 23 9.64 -44.31 18.41
CA GLU A 23 10.37 -43.16 17.89
C GLU A 23 9.59 -42.39 16.83
N LEU A 24 8.87 -43.10 15.95
CA LEU A 24 7.98 -42.47 14.98
C LEU A 24 6.80 -41.77 15.64
N GLY A 25 6.21 -42.37 16.67
CA GLY A 25 5.13 -41.79 17.48
C GLY A 25 5.55 -40.46 18.12
N ASP A 26 6.73 -40.44 18.73
CA ASP A 26 7.30 -39.24 19.34
C ASP A 26 7.60 -38.16 18.29
N SER A 27 8.14 -38.56 17.15
CA SER A 27 8.41 -37.64 16.03
C SER A 27 7.12 -37.02 15.47
N ILE A 28 6.07 -37.82 15.30
CA ILE A 28 4.74 -37.34 14.85
C ILE A 28 4.16 -36.34 15.86
N THR A 29 4.28 -36.62 17.15
CA THR A 29 3.78 -35.73 18.20
C THR A 29 4.51 -34.40 18.17
N LYS A 30 5.83 -34.42 18.06
CA LYS A 30 6.65 -33.20 17.94
C LYS A 30 6.32 -32.38 16.70
N ILE A 31 6.16 -33.01 15.55
CA ILE A 31 5.76 -32.32 14.31
C ILE A 31 4.36 -31.67 14.45
N ARG A 32 3.42 -32.32 15.12
CA ARG A 32 2.09 -31.77 15.37
C ARG A 32 2.13 -30.55 16.29
N GLU A 33 2.97 -30.56 17.31
CA GLU A 33 3.19 -29.41 18.20
C GLU A 33 3.83 -28.23 17.43
N GLU A 34 4.81 -28.49 16.60
CA GLU A 34 5.43 -27.48 15.73
C GLU A 34 4.41 -26.90 14.72
N GLN A 35 3.56 -27.74 14.13
CA GLN A 35 2.51 -27.32 13.22
C GLN A 35 1.50 -26.40 13.94
N ALA A 36 1.02 -26.77 15.12
CA ALA A 36 0.09 -25.96 15.89
C ALA A 36 0.70 -24.60 16.28
N LEU A 37 1.99 -24.56 16.62
CA LEU A 37 2.71 -23.31 16.91
C LEU A 37 2.82 -22.43 15.67
N LEU A 38 3.12 -23.01 14.51
CA LEU A 38 3.22 -22.26 13.24
C LEU A 38 1.86 -21.70 12.82
N GLU A 39 0.78 -22.47 12.95
CA GLU A 39 -0.59 -22.02 12.66
C GLU A 39 -0.98 -20.84 13.57
N SER A 40 -0.76 -20.96 14.88
CA SER A 40 -1.01 -19.87 15.83
C SER A 40 -0.19 -18.61 15.51
N SER A 41 1.08 -18.77 15.15
CA SER A 41 1.95 -17.66 14.78
C SER A 41 1.47 -16.97 13.49
N ARG A 42 0.98 -17.75 12.53
CA ARG A 42 0.40 -17.23 11.28
C ARG A 42 -0.85 -16.39 11.55
N ASP A 43 -1.72 -16.86 12.44
CA ASP A 43 -2.95 -16.14 12.79
C ASP A 43 -2.65 -14.81 13.49
N VAL A 44 -1.70 -14.80 14.42
CA VAL A 44 -1.23 -13.56 15.06
C VAL A 44 -0.64 -12.59 14.03
N MET A 45 0.18 -13.08 13.11
CA MET A 45 0.75 -12.24 12.04
C MET A 45 -0.31 -11.67 11.10
N ALA A 46 -1.35 -12.45 10.78
CA ALA A 46 -2.48 -11.99 9.98
C ALA A 46 -3.26 -10.86 10.67
N GLU A 47 -3.52 -10.99 11.98
CA GLU A 47 -4.22 -9.97 12.77
C GLU A 47 -3.37 -8.69 12.91
N VAL A 48 -2.08 -8.81 13.19
CA VAL A 48 -1.13 -7.66 13.22
C VAL A 48 -1.11 -6.95 11.87
N LYS A 49 -1.01 -7.69 10.76
CA LYS A 49 -1.07 -7.13 9.41
C LYS A 49 -2.37 -6.36 9.17
N LYS A 50 -3.51 -6.89 9.59
CA LYS A 50 -4.83 -6.25 9.46
C LYS A 50 -4.90 -4.94 10.24
N ILE A 51 -4.42 -4.92 11.49
CA ILE A 51 -4.37 -3.72 12.34
C ILE A 51 -3.48 -2.64 11.70
N ILE A 52 -2.25 -3.00 11.28
CA ILE A 52 -1.33 -2.07 10.64
C ILE A 52 -1.92 -1.51 9.33
N THR A 53 -2.53 -2.34 8.52
CA THR A 53 -3.13 -1.92 7.25
C THR A 53 -4.29 -0.96 7.51
N LYS A 54 -5.16 -1.25 8.46
CA LYS A 54 -6.32 -0.40 8.80
C LYS A 54 -5.87 1.00 9.24
N SER A 55 -5.00 1.10 10.24
CA SER A 55 -4.52 2.40 10.75
C SER A 55 -3.80 3.24 9.68
N SER A 56 -3.16 2.57 8.73
CA SER A 56 -2.45 3.20 7.64
C SER A 56 -3.38 3.75 6.57
N LEU A 57 -4.43 3.01 6.22
CA LEU A 57 -5.45 3.47 5.27
C LEU A 57 -6.25 4.65 5.84
N GLU A 58 -6.55 4.65 7.13
CA GLU A 58 -7.22 5.77 7.79
C GLU A 58 -6.43 7.09 7.66
N TYR A 59 -5.10 7.02 7.68
CA TYR A 59 -4.27 8.20 7.42
C TYR A 59 -4.41 8.68 5.96
N CYS A 60 -4.38 7.77 5.00
CA CYS A 60 -4.58 8.07 3.59
C CYS A 60 -5.97 8.67 3.34
N GLU A 61 -7.03 8.10 3.91
CA GLU A 61 -8.40 8.62 3.84
C GLU A 61 -8.50 10.05 4.37
N ARG A 62 -7.90 10.33 5.52
CA ARG A 62 -7.89 11.70 6.11
C ARG A 62 -7.17 12.69 5.20
N LEU A 63 -5.99 12.33 4.69
CA LEU A 63 -5.23 13.21 3.80
C LEU A 63 -6.00 13.47 2.49
N ALA A 64 -6.59 12.42 1.91
CA ALA A 64 -7.42 12.53 0.72
C ALA A 64 -8.68 13.36 0.96
N THR A 65 -9.31 13.22 2.13
CA THR A 65 -10.46 14.05 2.54
C THR A 65 -10.08 15.53 2.64
N VAL A 66 -8.94 15.84 3.24
CA VAL A 66 -8.43 17.23 3.29
C VAL A 66 -8.19 17.75 1.88
N ALA A 67 -7.56 16.97 0.99
CA ALA A 67 -7.31 17.36 -0.39
C ALA A 67 -8.60 17.68 -1.14
N VAL A 68 -9.60 16.81 -1.07
CA VAL A 68 -10.90 17.01 -1.75
C VAL A 68 -11.62 18.24 -1.22
N LYS A 69 -11.67 18.44 0.10
CA LYS A 69 -12.30 19.63 0.71
C LYS A 69 -11.58 20.92 0.34
N THR A 70 -10.24 20.92 0.36
CA THR A 70 -9.44 22.12 0.09
C THR A 70 -9.44 22.52 -1.37
N ILE A 71 -9.37 21.54 -2.29
CA ILE A 71 -9.20 21.81 -3.71
C ILE A 71 -10.54 22.04 -4.40
N PHE A 72 -11.55 21.22 -4.09
CA PHE A 72 -12.84 21.22 -4.79
C PHE A 72 -13.98 21.85 -4.00
N ASP A 73 -13.74 22.29 -2.75
CA ASP A 73 -14.78 22.75 -1.82
C ASP A 73 -15.94 21.73 -1.65
N MET A 74 -15.60 20.44 -1.74
CA MET A 74 -16.58 19.36 -1.62
C MET A 74 -16.77 18.93 -0.17
N PRO A 75 -17.99 18.96 0.39
CA PRO A 75 -18.30 18.52 1.75
C PRO A 75 -18.43 16.97 1.79
N ALA A 76 -17.38 16.27 1.37
CA ALA A 76 -17.35 14.82 1.32
C ALA A 76 -16.11 14.28 2.05
N GLU A 77 -16.21 13.06 2.55
CA GLU A 77 -15.08 12.29 3.10
C GLU A 77 -14.65 11.21 2.11
N VAL A 78 -13.34 11.00 2.01
CA VAL A 78 -12.80 9.88 1.24
C VAL A 78 -12.72 8.66 2.13
N LYS A 79 -13.31 7.54 1.70
CA LYS A 79 -13.29 6.25 2.39
C LYS A 79 -12.80 5.15 1.46
N PHE A 80 -12.03 4.23 2.00
CA PHE A 80 -11.60 3.03 1.31
C PHE A 80 -12.45 1.83 1.73
N SER A 81 -13.04 1.16 0.76
CA SER A 81 -13.77 -0.09 0.99
C SER A 81 -12.84 -1.29 0.85
N ASN A 82 -12.73 -2.09 1.92
CA ASN A 82 -11.96 -3.34 1.90
C ASN A 82 -12.66 -4.46 1.14
N GLU A 83 -13.96 -4.34 0.86
CA GLU A 83 -14.75 -5.38 0.21
C GLU A 83 -14.42 -5.46 -1.29
N ASP A 84 -14.29 -4.32 -1.93
CA ASP A 84 -14.04 -4.21 -3.37
C ASP A 84 -12.71 -3.52 -3.73
N GLY A 85 -11.97 -3.03 -2.73
CA GLY A 85 -10.67 -2.38 -2.92
C GLY A 85 -10.73 -1.00 -3.55
N LYS A 86 -11.86 -0.29 -3.40
CA LYS A 86 -12.11 1.01 -4.04
C LYS A 86 -12.15 2.16 -3.05
N PHE A 87 -11.90 3.37 -3.57
CA PHE A 87 -12.13 4.62 -2.85
C PHE A 87 -13.48 5.22 -3.23
N TYR A 88 -14.18 5.74 -2.22
CA TYR A 88 -15.48 6.39 -2.34
C TYR A 88 -15.43 7.79 -1.76
N LEU A 89 -16.20 8.70 -2.37
CA LEU A 89 -16.64 9.94 -1.72
C LEU A 89 -17.91 9.64 -0.93
N VAL A 90 -17.91 9.97 0.35
CA VAL A 90 -19.06 9.82 1.23
C VAL A 90 -19.53 11.20 1.65
N PHE A 91 -20.72 11.58 1.23
CA PHE A 91 -21.33 12.87 1.52
C PHE A 91 -22.12 12.85 2.83
N GLU A 92 -22.36 14.01 3.42
CA GLU A 92 -23.10 14.15 4.69
C GLU A 92 -24.52 13.56 4.64
N ASN A 93 -25.15 13.54 3.48
CA ASN A 93 -26.48 12.92 3.26
C ASN A 93 -26.43 11.39 3.15
N GLY A 94 -25.26 10.78 3.31
CA GLY A 94 -25.06 9.34 3.20
C GLY A 94 -24.92 8.82 1.76
N MET A 95 -24.94 9.70 0.75
CA MET A 95 -24.68 9.32 -0.62
C MET A 95 -23.21 8.93 -0.78
N MET A 96 -22.95 7.86 -1.54
CA MET A 96 -21.60 7.39 -1.89
C MET A 96 -21.41 7.46 -3.39
N SER A 97 -20.23 7.92 -3.82
CA SER A 97 -19.82 7.97 -5.22
C SER A 97 -18.50 7.22 -5.40
N ASP A 98 -18.42 6.31 -6.36
CA ASP A 98 -17.18 5.58 -6.72
C ASP A 98 -16.23 6.54 -7.42
N ILE A 99 -15.09 6.83 -6.79
CA ILE A 99 -14.10 7.76 -7.34
C ILE A 99 -13.60 7.28 -8.72
N ALA A 100 -13.43 5.99 -8.91
CA ALA A 100 -12.94 5.44 -10.18
C ALA A 100 -14.02 5.44 -11.28
N GLY A 101 -15.29 5.24 -10.93
CA GLY A 101 -16.42 5.13 -11.88
C GLY A 101 -17.10 6.45 -12.14
N ASP A 102 -17.51 7.14 -11.10
CA ASP A 102 -18.50 8.21 -11.17
C ASP A 102 -17.88 9.62 -11.17
N GLU A 103 -16.67 9.77 -10.61
CA GLU A 103 -16.06 11.09 -10.44
C GLU A 103 -15.27 11.56 -11.66
N GLY A 104 -15.12 12.87 -11.77
CA GLY A 104 -14.33 13.51 -12.82
C GLY A 104 -12.83 13.25 -12.72
N GLY A 105 -12.12 13.42 -13.84
CA GLY A 105 -10.67 13.18 -13.94
C GLY A 105 -9.85 13.98 -12.93
N GLY A 106 -10.28 15.19 -12.56
CA GLY A 106 -9.60 16.03 -11.57
C GLY A 106 -9.57 15.38 -10.17
N VAL A 107 -10.72 14.88 -9.69
CA VAL A 107 -10.80 14.18 -8.39
C VAL A 107 -9.92 12.94 -8.39
N LYS A 108 -9.99 12.14 -9.46
CA LYS A 108 -9.12 10.95 -9.64
C LYS A 108 -7.64 11.31 -9.56
N THR A 109 -7.24 12.38 -10.23
CA THR A 109 -5.85 12.88 -10.23
C THR A 109 -5.38 13.26 -8.82
N VAL A 110 -6.20 14.01 -8.07
CA VAL A 110 -5.88 14.43 -6.70
C VAL A 110 -5.77 13.23 -5.76
N ILE A 111 -6.71 12.29 -5.84
CA ILE A 111 -6.67 11.08 -5.00
C ILE A 111 -5.46 10.20 -5.35
N SER A 112 -5.14 10.05 -6.64
CA SER A 112 -3.95 9.32 -7.10
C SER A 112 -2.65 9.95 -6.60
N PHE A 113 -2.58 11.29 -6.60
CA PHE A 113 -1.44 12.01 -6.03
C PHE A 113 -1.30 11.73 -4.53
N VAL A 114 -2.36 11.88 -3.74
CA VAL A 114 -2.36 11.59 -2.30
C VAL A 114 -1.98 10.15 -2.01
N PHE A 115 -2.49 9.20 -2.80
CA PHE A 115 -2.16 7.79 -2.66
C PHE A 115 -0.69 7.51 -2.97
N SER A 116 -0.11 8.20 -3.96
CA SER A 116 1.33 8.10 -4.28
C SER A 116 2.20 8.59 -3.12
N LEU A 117 1.87 9.73 -2.50
CA LEU A 117 2.53 10.21 -1.28
C LEU A 117 2.47 9.15 -0.17
N TYR A 118 1.28 8.61 0.08
CA TYR A 118 1.07 7.58 1.09
C TYR A 118 1.93 6.34 0.85
N LEU A 119 1.98 5.83 -0.39
CA LEU A 119 2.78 4.65 -0.74
C LEU A 119 4.28 4.88 -0.50
N VAL A 120 4.81 6.04 -0.90
CA VAL A 120 6.22 6.38 -0.69
C VAL A 120 6.53 6.51 0.80
N MET A 121 5.66 7.14 1.58
CA MET A 121 5.81 7.22 3.05
C MET A 121 5.84 5.84 3.70
N LYS A 122 5.00 4.91 3.22
CA LYS A 122 4.92 3.54 3.73
C LYS A 122 6.10 2.68 3.34
N SER A 123 6.67 2.89 2.17
CA SER A 123 7.82 2.11 1.69
C SER A 123 9.12 2.41 2.46
N GLY A 124 9.16 3.50 3.24
CA GLY A 124 10.37 3.99 3.88
C GLY A 124 11.46 4.47 2.89
N SER A 125 11.08 4.62 1.61
CA SER A 125 11.96 5.11 0.55
C SER A 125 12.23 6.61 0.69
N ARG A 126 13.15 7.13 -0.13
CA ARG A 126 13.32 8.58 -0.28
C ARG A 126 12.00 9.21 -0.71
N ARG A 127 11.68 10.35 -0.12
CA ARG A 127 10.44 11.10 -0.38
C ARG A 127 10.54 11.89 -1.67
N ILE A 128 10.67 11.17 -2.79
CA ILE A 128 10.81 11.75 -4.13
C ILE A 128 9.71 11.12 -5.01
N LEU A 129 9.00 11.98 -5.75
CA LEU A 129 8.01 11.58 -6.73
C LEU A 129 8.32 12.15 -8.10
N PHE A 130 8.09 11.36 -9.13
CA PHE A 130 8.25 11.75 -10.52
C PHE A 130 6.89 11.67 -11.21
N PHE A 131 6.51 12.74 -11.88
CA PHE A 131 5.27 12.83 -12.65
C PHE A 131 5.56 13.25 -14.08
N ASP A 132 4.92 12.57 -15.01
CA ASP A 132 4.96 12.90 -16.43
C ASP A 132 3.55 13.18 -16.90
N GLU A 133 3.27 14.43 -17.28
CA GLU A 133 1.96 14.94 -17.75
C GLU A 133 0.76 14.59 -16.84
N ALA A 134 1.00 14.39 -15.55
CA ALA A 134 0.04 13.74 -14.65
C ALA A 134 -1.18 14.60 -14.29
N TRP A 135 -1.12 15.94 -14.43
CA TRP A 135 -2.10 16.86 -13.83
C TRP A 135 -3.03 17.55 -14.83
N THR A 136 -3.00 17.13 -16.07
CA THR A 136 -3.77 17.70 -17.18
C THR A 136 -5.29 17.59 -16.99
N GLN A 137 -5.76 16.63 -16.19
CA GLN A 137 -7.19 16.40 -15.96
C GLN A 137 -7.78 17.28 -14.85
N VAL A 138 -6.97 18.02 -14.11
CA VAL A 138 -7.49 19.02 -13.16
C VAL A 138 -7.94 20.24 -13.95
N SER A 139 -9.21 20.64 -13.78
CA SER A 139 -9.75 21.79 -14.50
C SER A 139 -9.07 23.10 -14.08
N SER A 140 -9.04 24.08 -14.97
CA SER A 140 -8.38 25.37 -14.74
C SER A 140 -8.92 26.12 -13.53
N GLU A 141 -10.19 25.90 -13.15
CA GLU A 141 -10.82 26.48 -11.98
C GLU A 141 -10.17 26.02 -10.67
N TYR A 142 -9.90 24.70 -10.56
CA TYR A 142 -9.33 24.11 -9.33
C TYR A 142 -7.80 24.02 -9.34
N PHE A 143 -7.18 24.31 -10.48
CA PHE A 143 -5.74 24.14 -10.65
C PHE A 143 -4.90 24.99 -9.69
N PRO A 144 -5.22 26.29 -9.42
CA PRO A 144 -4.47 27.08 -8.44
C PRO A 144 -4.54 26.51 -7.03
N ALA A 145 -5.72 26.06 -6.59
CA ALA A 145 -5.88 25.42 -5.29
C ALA A 145 -5.11 24.10 -5.20
N PHE A 146 -5.10 23.32 -6.28
CA PHE A 146 -4.33 22.09 -6.37
C PHE A 146 -2.82 22.32 -6.26
N ILE A 147 -2.26 23.27 -6.98
CA ILE A 147 -0.82 23.62 -6.89
C ILE A 147 -0.46 24.12 -5.50
N SER A 148 -1.29 24.98 -4.90
CA SER A 148 -1.07 25.45 -3.54
C SER A 148 -1.09 24.30 -2.53
N PHE A 149 -2.03 23.36 -2.66
CA PHE A 149 -2.10 22.16 -1.83
C PHE A 149 -0.84 21.28 -1.99
N ILE A 150 -0.38 21.05 -3.22
CA ILE A 150 0.85 20.28 -3.48
C ILE A 150 2.05 20.91 -2.78
N ARG A 151 2.23 22.23 -2.94
CA ARG A 151 3.37 22.94 -2.33
C ARG A 151 3.35 22.84 -0.81
N GLU A 152 2.20 23.03 -0.21
CA GLU A 152 2.04 22.97 1.25
C GLU A 152 2.31 21.55 1.78
N ILE A 153 1.67 20.54 1.19
CA ILE A 153 1.81 19.16 1.63
C ILE A 153 3.22 18.61 1.41
N CYS A 154 3.87 19.00 0.31
CA CYS A 154 5.25 18.62 0.04
C CYS A 154 6.22 19.24 1.03
N LYS A 155 6.01 20.49 1.41
CA LYS A 155 6.80 21.17 2.44
C LYS A 155 6.61 20.52 3.80
N GLU A 156 5.38 20.27 4.22
CA GLU A 156 5.06 19.63 5.51
C GLU A 156 5.58 18.19 5.62
N LEU A 157 5.42 17.41 4.55
CA LEU A 157 5.85 16.02 4.51
C LEU A 157 7.29 15.83 4.00
N GLN A 158 7.99 16.91 3.65
CA GLN A 158 9.36 16.91 3.12
C GLN A 158 9.51 16.02 1.87
N PHE A 159 8.65 16.24 0.87
CA PHE A 159 8.72 15.59 -0.43
C PHE A 159 9.35 16.48 -1.48
N ASP A 160 10.17 15.88 -2.33
CA ASP A 160 10.63 16.47 -3.59
C ASP A 160 9.78 15.93 -4.75
N ILE A 161 9.29 16.82 -5.60
CA ILE A 161 8.53 16.45 -6.80
C ILE A 161 9.30 16.89 -8.05
N PHE A 162 9.45 15.94 -8.97
CA PHE A 162 9.94 16.17 -10.33
C PHE A 162 8.74 16.02 -11.29
N LEU A 163 8.41 17.11 -11.95
CA LEU A 163 7.32 17.13 -12.92
C LEU A 163 7.86 17.43 -14.31
N VAL A 164 7.54 16.55 -15.25
CA VAL A 164 7.72 16.83 -16.70
C VAL A 164 6.35 17.21 -17.24
N THR A 165 6.24 18.38 -17.85
CA THR A 165 4.97 18.89 -18.36
C THR A 165 5.15 19.95 -19.43
N HIS A 166 4.15 20.07 -20.30
CA HIS A 166 3.95 21.17 -21.23
C HIS A 166 2.74 22.05 -20.83
N ASP A 167 2.18 21.84 -19.65
CA ASP A 167 1.01 22.56 -19.15
C ASP A 167 1.38 24.00 -18.79
N GLU A 168 0.93 24.97 -19.58
CA GLU A 168 1.19 26.40 -19.42
C GLU A 168 0.56 26.99 -18.14
N ARG A 169 -0.32 26.24 -17.45
CA ARG A 169 -0.91 26.67 -16.18
C ARG A 169 0.10 26.61 -15.03
N ILE A 170 1.19 25.85 -15.20
CA ILE A 170 2.31 25.80 -14.25
C ILE A 170 3.29 26.92 -14.62
N THR A 171 3.41 27.88 -13.72
CA THR A 171 4.30 29.03 -13.91
C THR A 171 5.63 28.82 -13.19
N LEU A 172 6.61 29.68 -13.51
CA LEU A 172 7.89 29.68 -12.79
C LEU A 172 7.70 29.97 -11.29
N ASP A 173 6.67 30.70 -10.91
CA ASP A 173 6.40 31.02 -9.49
C ASP A 173 5.90 29.80 -8.70
N ASP A 174 5.39 28.81 -9.38
CA ASP A 174 4.87 27.58 -8.76
C ASP A 174 5.96 26.56 -8.41
N VAL A 175 7.18 26.73 -8.91
CA VAL A 175 8.27 25.76 -8.77
C VAL A 175 9.52 26.40 -8.16
N ASP A 176 10.34 25.62 -7.47
CA ASP A 176 11.62 26.09 -6.92
C ASP A 176 12.73 26.12 -7.97
N THR A 177 12.68 25.19 -8.92
CA THR A 177 13.66 25.07 -10.00
C THR A 177 12.97 24.63 -11.28
N ALA A 178 13.32 25.23 -12.41
CA ALA A 178 12.79 24.87 -13.71
C ALA A 178 13.90 24.70 -14.75
N TYR A 179 13.70 23.71 -15.60
CA TYR A 179 14.55 23.42 -16.75
C TYR A 179 13.71 23.40 -18.02
N PHE A 180 14.23 24.04 -19.06
CA PHE A 180 13.63 23.98 -20.39
C PHE A 180 14.42 22.99 -21.25
N MET A 181 13.69 22.11 -21.93
CA MET A 181 14.27 21.10 -22.82
C MET A 181 13.85 21.36 -24.27
N GLU A 182 14.82 21.56 -25.12
CA GLU A 182 14.61 21.79 -26.56
C GLU A 182 15.74 21.14 -27.37
N ASN A 183 15.38 20.41 -28.45
CA ASN A 183 16.33 19.79 -29.39
C ASN A 183 17.47 19.00 -28.73
N GLY A 184 17.15 18.25 -27.67
CA GLY A 184 18.14 17.46 -26.91
C GLY A 184 19.02 18.27 -25.97
N SER A 185 18.80 19.57 -25.85
CA SER A 185 19.49 20.45 -24.91
C SER A 185 18.63 20.76 -23.69
N CYS A 186 19.27 20.80 -22.51
CA CYS A 186 18.62 21.12 -21.25
C CYS A 186 19.19 22.43 -20.70
N LYS A 187 18.36 23.44 -20.48
CA LYS A 187 18.75 24.73 -19.94
C LYS A 187 18.01 25.05 -18.67
N LYS A 188 18.72 25.37 -17.60
CA LYS A 188 18.10 25.91 -16.38
C LYS A 188 17.54 27.30 -16.65
N ILE A 189 16.27 27.54 -16.29
CA ILE A 189 15.56 28.82 -16.49
C ILE A 189 15.10 29.44 -15.15
N LYS A 190 15.11 28.67 -14.06
CA LYS A 190 14.93 29.15 -12.68
C LYS A 190 15.84 28.42 -11.71
#